data_ad36e0e1897c22c31057b3f6d2a94f17
#
_entry.id   ad36e0e1897c22c31057b3f6d2a94f17
#
_cell.length_a   1.000
_cell.length_b   1.000
_cell.length_c   1.000
_cell.angle_alpha   90.00
_cell.angle_beta   90.00
_cell.angle_gamma   90.00
#
_symmetry.space_group_name_H-M   'P 1'
#
loop_
_entity.id
_entity.type
_entity.pdbx_description
1 polymer ?
#
loop_
_entity_poly.entity_id
_entity_poly.type
_entity_poly.pdbx_seq_one_letter_code
_entity_poly.pdbx_strand_id
1 'polypeptide(L)'
;MHIRNLYKTLAFYICAVLAVAVALGFMPPQRTSGRDSLGFSAQRVSDDIRVIAKEPHSIQHTKERKVLGEFLFYRLQQMGGDTQIIDYDTIPSKIGGKFSYSNIYSVYPPQGADGTGNKDFLPDSTISYILLVAHYDSRYRQIVGKDTVFSYGAADDGYGLGIIMELVSGALKYRDEWKQGVKVLFTDAEEHDMDGMRSAWKENPEIFSDVNLVVNVEARGVKGPALLFETSPGNEKVMELYGEAHRPHGMSLTSFVYTFLSNDTDFSVVKDSIPGMNFAVIDNLKHYHTDLDNYSNISLESIQHYGDQLEPVLKEYLTGEEYSARDAFKGERDIVFFALPVLGMFAFSKGGWLLLNAAVFALFLFVLYIYVKYF
;
A
#
# COMPACT_ATOMS: atom_id res chain seq x y z
N MET A 1 53.77 8.81 -10.38
CA MET A 1 52.76 8.23 -11.29
C MET A 1 51.87 7.21 -10.59
N HIS A 2 52.37 6.28 -9.78
CA HIS A 2 51.59 5.24 -9.10
C HIS A 2 50.51 5.74 -8.10
N ILE A 3 50.83 6.71 -7.27
CA ILE A 3 49.87 7.21 -6.24
C ILE A 3 48.63 7.86 -6.87
N ARG A 4 48.82 8.62 -7.99
CA ARG A 4 47.68 9.26 -8.68
C ARG A 4 46.75 8.25 -9.34
N ASN A 5 47.27 7.11 -9.82
CA ASN A 5 46.44 6.03 -10.35
C ASN A 5 45.69 5.28 -9.24
N LEU A 6 46.31 5.11 -8.06
CA LEU A 6 45.65 4.49 -6.92
C LEU A 6 44.41 5.28 -6.47
N TYR A 7 44.51 6.62 -6.37
CA TYR A 7 43.33 7.46 -6.02
C TYR A 7 42.21 7.38 -7.06
N LYS A 8 42.53 7.32 -8.34
CA LYS A 8 41.54 7.19 -9.41
C LYS A 8 40.82 5.85 -9.37
N THR A 9 41.58 4.77 -9.15
CA THR A 9 41.02 3.42 -9.00
C THR A 9 40.15 3.33 -7.78
N LEU A 10 40.58 3.89 -6.64
CA LEU A 10 39.77 3.92 -5.40
C LEU A 10 38.50 4.73 -5.59
N ALA A 11 38.58 5.91 -6.22
CA ALA A 11 37.39 6.73 -6.51
C ALA A 11 36.38 5.99 -7.42
N PHE A 12 36.88 5.27 -8.44
CA PHE A 12 36.02 4.45 -9.30
C PHE A 12 35.29 3.35 -8.51
N TYR A 13 35.99 2.61 -7.64
CA TYR A 13 35.36 1.58 -6.81
C TYR A 13 34.38 2.15 -5.82
N ILE A 14 34.69 3.29 -5.22
CA ILE A 14 33.74 3.98 -4.30
C ILE A 14 32.47 4.37 -5.06
N CYS A 15 32.60 4.99 -6.24
CA CYS A 15 31.44 5.35 -7.06
C CYS A 15 30.65 4.12 -7.51
N ALA A 16 31.33 3.03 -7.90
CA ALA A 16 30.67 1.78 -8.28
C ALA A 16 29.91 1.15 -7.11
N VAL A 17 30.50 1.12 -5.91
CA VAL A 17 29.83 0.61 -4.70
C VAL A 17 28.65 1.47 -4.33
N LEU A 18 28.77 2.80 -4.38
CA LEU A 18 27.67 3.71 -4.13
C LEU A 18 26.53 3.52 -5.15
N ALA A 19 26.86 3.39 -6.44
CA ALA A 19 25.88 3.15 -7.48
C ALA A 19 25.15 1.81 -7.29
N VAL A 20 25.87 0.75 -6.90
CA VAL A 20 25.27 -0.55 -6.58
C VAL A 20 24.40 -0.46 -5.32
N ALA A 21 24.85 0.23 -4.27
CA ALA A 21 24.06 0.41 -3.05
C ALA A 21 22.75 1.17 -3.31
N VAL A 22 22.83 2.22 -4.16
CA VAL A 22 21.63 2.97 -4.60
C VAL A 22 20.73 2.08 -5.46
N ALA A 23 21.29 1.33 -6.40
CA ALA A 23 20.54 0.44 -7.30
C ALA A 23 19.86 -0.72 -6.55
N LEU A 24 20.46 -1.21 -5.46
CA LEU A 24 19.90 -2.24 -4.60
C LEU A 24 18.90 -1.69 -3.58
N GLY A 25 18.59 -0.39 -3.61
CA GLY A 25 17.61 0.22 -2.73
C GLY A 25 17.97 0.11 -1.25
N PHE A 26 19.26 0.31 -0.92
CA PHE A 26 19.69 0.29 0.48
C PHE A 26 18.87 1.27 1.31
N MET A 27 17.99 0.74 2.14
CA MET A 27 17.23 1.51 3.11
C MET A 27 17.91 1.41 4.48
N PRO A 28 18.27 2.56 5.11
CA PRO A 28 18.82 2.51 6.45
C PRO A 28 17.80 1.89 7.41
N PRO A 29 18.28 1.16 8.46
CA PRO A 29 17.39 0.56 9.45
C PRO A 29 16.39 1.57 10.00
N GLN A 30 15.15 1.14 10.14
CA GLN A 30 14.05 1.98 10.60
C GLN A 30 13.93 1.92 12.13
N ARG A 31 13.68 3.07 12.74
CA ARG A 31 13.28 3.11 14.14
C ARG A 31 11.78 2.85 14.23
N THR A 32 11.41 1.88 15.05
CA THR A 32 10.01 1.56 15.31
C THR A 32 9.47 2.42 16.44
N SER A 33 8.21 2.83 16.33
CA SER A 33 7.51 3.56 17.37
C SER A 33 6.87 2.59 18.37
N GLY A 34 7.05 2.86 19.65
CA GLY A 34 6.42 2.09 20.74
C GLY A 34 4.91 2.36 20.83
N ARG A 35 4.22 1.58 21.69
CA ARG A 35 2.76 1.70 21.92
C ARG A 35 2.33 3.10 22.35
N ASP A 36 3.16 3.80 23.10
CA ASP A 36 2.85 5.14 23.65
C ASP A 36 3.15 6.27 22.66
N SER A 37 3.51 5.95 21.40
CA SER A 37 3.71 6.96 20.36
C SER A 37 2.42 7.74 20.08
N LEU A 38 2.53 9.06 19.91
CA LEU A 38 1.40 9.91 19.51
C LEU A 38 1.04 9.74 18.03
N GLY A 39 2.02 9.43 17.18
CA GLY A 39 1.83 9.10 15.78
C GLY A 39 1.67 7.59 15.55
N PHE A 40 1.85 7.16 14.33
CA PHE A 40 1.78 5.76 13.91
C PHE A 40 2.70 4.85 14.75
N SER A 41 2.21 3.68 15.12
CA SER A 41 2.96 2.72 15.91
C SER A 41 2.90 1.30 15.35
N ALA A 42 4.04 0.82 14.86
CA ALA A 42 4.19 -0.57 14.45
C ALA A 42 3.87 -1.57 15.58
N GLN A 43 4.05 -1.18 16.84
CA GLN A 43 3.76 -2.05 17.97
C GLN A 43 2.25 -2.23 18.18
N ARG A 44 1.43 -1.17 18.01
CA ARG A 44 -0.05 -1.28 18.08
C ARG A 44 -0.57 -2.11 16.92
N VAL A 45 -0.04 -1.90 15.71
CA VAL A 45 -0.33 -2.75 14.55
C VAL A 45 0.01 -4.22 14.82
N SER A 46 1.17 -4.50 15.37
CA SER A 46 1.58 -5.87 15.75
C SER A 46 0.63 -6.51 16.76
N ASP A 47 0.08 -5.73 17.69
CA ASP A 47 -0.90 -6.25 18.65
C ASP A 47 -2.21 -6.68 17.97
N ASP A 48 -2.68 -5.93 16.97
CA ASP A 48 -3.84 -6.31 16.14
C ASP A 48 -3.51 -7.54 15.29
N ILE A 49 -2.34 -7.60 14.63
CA ILE A 49 -1.90 -8.76 13.83
C ILE A 49 -1.85 -10.05 14.67
N ARG A 50 -1.49 -9.96 15.94
CA ARG A 50 -1.52 -11.12 16.85
C ARG A 50 -2.91 -11.74 16.97
N VAL A 51 -3.96 -10.93 16.88
CA VAL A 51 -5.35 -11.40 16.89
C VAL A 51 -5.74 -11.92 15.52
N ILE A 52 -5.42 -11.17 14.47
CA ILE A 52 -5.73 -11.48 13.07
C ILE A 52 -5.13 -12.84 12.67
N ALA A 53 -3.84 -13.01 12.86
CA ALA A 53 -3.09 -14.20 12.44
C ALA A 53 -3.04 -15.30 13.51
N LYS A 54 -4.05 -15.38 14.38
CA LYS A 54 -4.10 -16.42 15.42
C LYS A 54 -4.32 -17.80 14.83
N GLU A 55 -5.18 -17.89 13.83
CA GLU A 55 -5.53 -19.12 13.10
C GLU A 55 -5.61 -18.80 11.60
N PRO A 56 -5.37 -19.78 10.72
CA PRO A 56 -5.67 -19.61 9.30
C PRO A 56 -7.15 -19.26 9.10
N HIS A 57 -7.42 -18.28 8.23
CA HIS A 57 -8.77 -17.73 8.00
C HIS A 57 -9.10 -17.61 6.51
N SER A 58 -8.69 -18.63 5.74
CA SER A 58 -8.93 -18.71 4.30
C SER A 58 -10.40 -19.07 3.97
N ILE A 59 -10.74 -19.10 2.68
CA ILE A 59 -12.04 -19.60 2.20
C ILE A 59 -12.39 -21.00 2.70
N GLN A 60 -11.42 -21.80 3.14
CA GLN A 60 -11.60 -23.13 3.73
C GLN A 60 -11.84 -23.09 5.25
N HIS A 61 -11.52 -22.00 5.91
CA HIS A 61 -11.64 -21.80 7.36
C HIS A 61 -12.81 -20.85 7.68
N THR A 62 -14.00 -21.23 7.24
CA THR A 62 -15.20 -20.37 7.27
C THR A 62 -15.51 -19.83 8.67
N LYS A 63 -15.30 -20.64 9.72
CA LYS A 63 -15.57 -20.22 11.12
C LYS A 63 -14.56 -19.16 11.57
N GLU A 64 -13.28 -19.42 11.38
CA GLU A 64 -12.18 -18.53 11.79
C GLU A 64 -12.25 -17.21 11.03
N ARG A 65 -12.53 -17.27 9.72
CA ARG A 65 -12.71 -16.11 8.86
C ARG A 65 -13.92 -15.25 9.29
N LYS A 66 -15.05 -15.89 9.65
CA LYS A 66 -16.22 -15.18 10.17
C LYS A 66 -15.90 -14.49 11.50
N VAL A 67 -15.21 -15.16 12.41
CA VAL A 67 -14.79 -14.58 13.71
C VAL A 67 -13.86 -13.38 13.48
N LEU A 68 -12.94 -13.48 12.51
CA LEU A 68 -12.08 -12.36 12.14
C LEU A 68 -12.89 -11.20 11.55
N GLY A 69 -13.82 -11.48 10.64
CA GLY A 69 -14.70 -10.44 10.09
C GLY A 69 -15.50 -9.70 11.16
N GLU A 70 -16.05 -10.43 12.14
CA GLU A 70 -16.73 -9.82 13.30
C GLU A 70 -15.78 -8.97 14.15
N PHE A 71 -14.53 -9.42 14.38
CA PHE A 71 -13.51 -8.64 15.08
C PHE A 71 -13.21 -7.33 14.35
N LEU A 72 -12.97 -7.37 13.03
CA LEU A 72 -12.71 -6.19 12.22
C LEU A 72 -13.89 -5.22 12.20
N PHE A 73 -15.12 -5.75 12.06
CA PHE A 73 -16.34 -4.96 12.14
C PHE A 73 -16.42 -4.18 13.46
N TYR A 74 -16.27 -4.87 14.60
CA TYR A 74 -16.33 -4.21 15.90
C TYR A 74 -15.20 -3.22 16.15
N ARG A 75 -13.99 -3.50 15.63
CA ARG A 75 -12.85 -2.57 15.74
C ARG A 75 -13.12 -1.27 15.00
N LEU A 76 -13.61 -1.32 13.75
CA LEU A 76 -13.97 -0.14 12.98
C LEU A 76 -15.13 0.63 13.61
N GLN A 77 -16.16 -0.08 14.09
CA GLN A 77 -17.31 0.51 14.78
C GLN A 77 -16.90 1.21 16.09
N GLN A 78 -16.02 0.61 16.89
CA GLN A 78 -15.50 1.22 18.12
C GLN A 78 -14.70 2.50 17.87
N MET A 79 -14.09 2.63 16.70
CA MET A 79 -13.43 3.86 16.25
C MET A 79 -14.43 4.93 15.77
N GLY A 80 -15.74 4.65 15.80
CA GLY A 80 -16.80 5.60 15.43
C GLY A 80 -17.10 5.63 13.94
N GLY A 81 -16.72 4.59 13.19
CA GLY A 81 -17.11 4.41 11.79
C GLY A 81 -18.56 3.92 11.66
N ASP A 82 -19.27 4.41 10.65
CA ASP A 82 -20.50 3.77 10.18
C ASP A 82 -20.12 2.49 9.43
N THR A 83 -20.25 1.37 10.13
CA THR A 83 -19.66 0.09 9.72
C THR A 83 -20.72 -0.94 9.41
N GLN A 84 -20.56 -1.66 8.32
CA GLN A 84 -21.46 -2.73 7.90
C GLN A 84 -20.68 -3.95 7.37
N ILE A 85 -21.30 -5.13 7.48
CA ILE A 85 -20.88 -6.35 6.82
C ILE A 85 -21.78 -6.50 5.58
N ILE A 86 -21.16 -6.69 4.42
CA ILE A 86 -21.84 -6.86 3.14
C ILE A 86 -21.65 -8.31 2.71
N ASP A 87 -22.72 -9.10 2.81
CA ASP A 87 -22.72 -10.51 2.41
C ASP A 87 -22.94 -10.66 0.91
N TYR A 88 -22.25 -11.60 0.29
CA TYR A 88 -22.39 -11.95 -1.12
C TYR A 88 -22.85 -13.39 -1.31
N ASP A 89 -23.37 -13.67 -2.49
CA ASP A 89 -23.82 -14.99 -2.87
C ASP A 89 -22.69 -16.03 -2.83
N THR A 90 -23.11 -17.26 -2.52
CA THR A 90 -22.19 -18.41 -2.51
C THR A 90 -21.70 -18.75 -3.91
N ILE A 91 -20.39 -18.79 -4.12
CA ILE A 91 -19.77 -19.13 -5.39
C ILE A 91 -19.02 -20.47 -5.36
N PRO A 92 -18.79 -21.09 -6.54
CA PRO A 92 -17.95 -22.29 -6.65
C PRO A 92 -16.49 -21.96 -6.30
N SER A 93 -15.84 -22.85 -5.54
CA SER A 93 -14.42 -22.69 -5.25
C SER A 93 -13.54 -23.41 -6.29
N LYS A 94 -12.45 -22.76 -6.71
CA LYS A 94 -11.39 -23.34 -7.58
C LYS A 94 -10.75 -24.59 -6.98
N ILE A 95 -10.85 -24.78 -5.66
CA ILE A 95 -10.29 -25.91 -4.94
C ILE A 95 -11.34 -26.95 -4.56
N GLY A 96 -12.56 -26.82 -5.10
CA GLY A 96 -13.71 -27.72 -4.89
C GLY A 96 -14.69 -27.22 -3.83
N GLY A 97 -15.97 -27.58 -3.99
CA GLY A 97 -17.04 -27.12 -3.15
C GLY A 97 -17.55 -25.72 -3.50
N LYS A 98 -18.19 -25.09 -2.54
CA LYS A 98 -18.71 -23.72 -2.61
C LYS A 98 -18.40 -22.99 -1.32
N PHE A 99 -18.26 -21.67 -1.36
CA PHE A 99 -18.10 -20.83 -0.18
C PHE A 99 -18.87 -19.52 -0.31
N SER A 100 -19.27 -18.96 0.82
CA SER A 100 -19.80 -17.60 0.93
C SER A 100 -18.70 -16.66 1.41
N TYR A 101 -18.82 -15.39 1.11
CA TYR A 101 -17.85 -14.37 1.49
C TYR A 101 -18.58 -13.06 1.80
N SER A 102 -17.92 -12.18 2.54
CA SER A 102 -18.49 -10.92 3.00
C SER A 102 -17.41 -9.85 3.09
N ASN A 103 -17.69 -8.65 2.65
CA ASN A 103 -16.79 -7.52 2.90
C ASN A 103 -17.18 -6.78 4.17
N ILE A 104 -16.20 -6.11 4.78
CA ILE A 104 -16.43 -5.18 5.88
C ILE A 104 -16.15 -3.77 5.35
N TYR A 105 -17.17 -2.93 5.43
CA TYR A 105 -17.13 -1.57 4.93
C TYR A 105 -17.39 -0.58 6.06
N SER A 106 -16.63 0.50 6.13
CA SER A 106 -16.79 1.54 7.15
C SER A 106 -16.55 2.93 6.58
N VAL A 107 -17.34 3.89 7.02
CA VAL A 107 -17.27 5.29 6.57
C VAL A 107 -16.97 6.21 7.74
N TYR A 108 -16.03 7.11 7.56
CA TYR A 108 -15.65 8.17 8.49
C TYR A 108 -15.75 9.52 7.76
N PRO A 109 -16.88 10.22 7.85
CA PRO A 109 -17.01 11.54 7.24
C PRO A 109 -16.25 12.60 8.05
N PRO A 110 -16.00 13.79 7.49
CA PRO A 110 -15.53 14.95 8.25
C PRO A 110 -16.47 15.27 9.41
N GLN A 111 -15.96 15.95 10.44
CA GLN A 111 -16.77 16.32 11.59
C GLN A 111 -17.94 17.23 11.18
N GLY A 112 -19.13 16.94 11.65
CA GLY A 112 -20.36 17.67 11.34
C GLY A 112 -21.06 17.29 10.04
N ALA A 113 -20.46 16.44 9.21
CA ALA A 113 -21.10 15.91 7.99
C ALA A 113 -22.05 14.73 8.28
N ASP A 114 -21.96 14.15 9.48
CA ASP A 114 -22.79 13.03 9.96
C ASP A 114 -24.22 13.43 10.44
N GLY A 115 -24.62 14.70 10.19
CA GLY A 115 -25.93 15.21 10.59
C GLY A 115 -26.11 15.50 12.08
N THR A 116 -25.08 15.29 12.91
CA THR A 116 -25.12 15.52 14.36
C THR A 116 -24.73 16.94 14.76
N GLY A 117 -24.25 17.76 13.82
CA GLY A 117 -23.85 19.17 14.04
C GLY A 117 -24.20 20.06 12.85
N ASN A 118 -25.00 21.06 13.12
CA ASN A 118 -25.41 22.15 12.25
C ASN A 118 -26.14 21.79 10.94
N LYS A 119 -27.45 22.09 10.89
CA LYS A 119 -28.38 21.81 9.79
C LYS A 119 -28.11 22.57 8.48
N ASP A 120 -27.01 23.31 8.38
CA ASP A 120 -26.62 24.07 7.20
C ASP A 120 -25.65 23.30 6.26
N PHE A 121 -25.27 22.08 6.61
CA PHE A 121 -24.55 21.20 5.72
C PHE A 121 -25.54 20.49 4.78
N LEU A 122 -25.42 20.78 3.48
CA LEU A 122 -26.16 20.07 2.44
C LEU A 122 -25.83 18.57 2.53
N PRO A 123 -26.82 17.68 2.31
CA PRO A 123 -26.56 16.25 2.39
C PRO A 123 -25.51 15.86 1.33
N ASP A 124 -24.40 15.39 1.79
CA ASP A 124 -23.50 14.33 1.30
C ASP A 124 -23.05 14.26 -0.18
N SER A 125 -23.54 15.07 -1.08
CA SER A 125 -23.17 14.99 -2.51
C SER A 125 -21.84 15.70 -2.87
N THR A 126 -21.19 16.37 -1.92
CA THR A 126 -20.01 17.20 -2.16
C THR A 126 -18.73 16.67 -1.52
N ILE A 127 -18.80 15.74 -0.57
CA ILE A 127 -17.61 15.22 0.10
C ILE A 127 -16.95 14.15 -0.75
N SER A 128 -15.65 14.28 -0.95
CA SER A 128 -14.80 13.24 -1.54
C SER A 128 -14.17 12.38 -0.45
N TYR A 129 -13.88 11.12 -0.79
CA TYR A 129 -13.32 10.15 0.14
C TYR A 129 -12.07 9.50 -0.44
N ILE A 130 -11.11 9.22 0.45
CA ILE A 130 -10.08 8.23 0.21
C ILE A 130 -10.61 6.86 0.63
N LEU A 131 -10.40 5.84 -0.21
CA LEU A 131 -10.73 4.44 0.10
C LEU A 131 -9.45 3.70 0.44
N LEU A 132 -9.36 3.21 1.68
CA LEU A 132 -8.29 2.36 2.16
C LEU A 132 -8.74 0.90 2.04
N VAL A 133 -7.94 0.08 1.37
CA VAL A 133 -8.29 -1.31 1.02
C VAL A 133 -7.23 -2.27 1.54
N ALA A 134 -7.67 -3.39 2.09
CA ALA A 134 -6.89 -4.56 2.45
C ALA A 134 -7.79 -5.79 2.42
N HIS A 135 -7.24 -6.99 2.27
CA HIS A 135 -8.05 -8.19 2.33
C HIS A 135 -7.90 -8.92 3.67
N TYR A 136 -8.95 -9.65 4.08
CA TYR A 136 -8.92 -10.33 5.37
C TYR A 136 -9.02 -11.85 5.28
N ASP A 137 -9.07 -12.43 4.07
CA ASP A 137 -8.90 -13.86 3.91
C ASP A 137 -7.40 -14.20 3.75
N SER A 138 -6.95 -15.26 4.41
CA SER A 138 -5.60 -15.76 4.22
C SER A 138 -5.55 -16.78 3.09
N ARG A 139 -4.34 -17.05 2.55
CA ARG A 139 -4.16 -18.03 1.49
C ARG A 139 -4.72 -19.40 1.87
N TYR A 140 -5.55 -19.96 1.01
CA TYR A 140 -6.03 -21.32 1.15
C TYR A 140 -4.91 -22.33 0.92
N ARG A 141 -5.21 -23.61 1.13
CA ARG A 141 -4.22 -24.70 1.11
C ARG A 141 -3.23 -24.59 -0.06
N GLN A 142 -1.96 -24.75 0.28
CA GLN A 142 -0.85 -24.89 -0.66
C GLN A 142 -0.16 -26.25 -0.44
N ILE A 143 0.50 -26.77 -1.48
CA ILE A 143 1.32 -27.99 -1.37
C ILE A 143 2.77 -27.55 -1.43
N VAL A 144 3.49 -27.74 -0.32
CA VAL A 144 4.92 -27.45 -0.20
C VAL A 144 5.66 -28.78 -0.01
N GLY A 145 6.32 -29.24 -1.06
CA GLY A 145 6.95 -30.57 -1.07
C GLY A 145 5.90 -31.70 -1.02
N LYS A 146 5.74 -32.34 0.12
CA LYS A 146 4.73 -33.40 0.38
C LYS A 146 3.63 -32.95 1.35
N ASP A 147 3.77 -31.78 1.93
CA ASP A 147 2.90 -31.29 2.99
C ASP A 147 1.84 -30.34 2.46
N THR A 148 0.66 -30.38 3.07
CA THR A 148 -0.38 -29.37 2.86
C THR A 148 -0.23 -28.33 3.95
N VAL A 149 -0.03 -27.08 3.56
CA VAL A 149 0.15 -25.94 4.46
C VAL A 149 -0.93 -24.89 4.23
N PHE A 150 -1.20 -24.07 5.25
CA PHE A 150 -2.11 -22.94 5.22
C PHE A 150 -1.38 -21.71 5.75
N SER A 151 -1.56 -20.57 5.10
CA SER A 151 -1.08 -19.29 5.62
C SER A 151 -1.92 -18.83 6.81
N TYR A 152 -1.26 -18.20 7.78
CA TYR A 152 -1.93 -17.48 8.87
C TYR A 152 -2.27 -16.05 8.49
N GLY A 153 -1.82 -15.55 7.31
CA GLY A 153 -2.12 -14.21 6.86
C GLY A 153 -1.57 -13.11 7.76
N ALA A 154 -0.38 -13.31 8.37
CA ALA A 154 0.17 -12.31 9.30
C ALA A 154 0.73 -11.09 8.58
N ALA A 155 1.36 -11.31 7.45
CA ALA A 155 1.76 -10.22 6.56
C ALA A 155 0.74 -10.05 5.43
N ASP A 156 0.30 -11.14 4.83
CA ASP A 156 -0.60 -11.22 3.69
C ASP A 156 -2.02 -11.67 4.11
N ASP A 157 -3.00 -10.74 4.52
CA ASP A 157 -2.77 -9.29 4.54
C ASP A 157 -3.06 -8.68 5.95
N GLY A 158 -2.56 -9.34 6.98
CA GLY A 158 -2.60 -8.80 8.35
C GLY A 158 -1.88 -7.45 8.48
N TYR A 159 -0.87 -7.16 7.63
CA TYR A 159 -0.23 -5.86 7.56
C TYR A 159 -1.23 -4.80 7.10
N GLY A 160 -1.89 -4.99 5.97
CA GLY A 160 -2.85 -4.05 5.45
C GLY A 160 -3.97 -3.75 6.45
N LEU A 161 -4.55 -4.78 7.02
CA LEU A 161 -5.62 -4.65 8.03
C LEU A 161 -5.17 -3.82 9.23
N GLY A 162 -4.05 -4.18 9.85
CA GLY A 162 -3.55 -3.51 11.04
C GLY A 162 -3.07 -2.08 10.77
N ILE A 163 -2.39 -1.86 9.63
CA ILE A 163 -1.90 -0.54 9.22
C ILE A 163 -3.07 0.40 8.96
N ILE A 164 -4.10 -0.03 8.24
CA ILE A 164 -5.28 0.80 7.96
C ILE A 164 -6.01 1.17 9.25
N MET A 165 -6.23 0.23 10.16
CA MET A 165 -6.85 0.52 11.47
C MET A 165 -6.05 1.53 12.27
N GLU A 166 -4.73 1.41 12.28
CA GLU A 166 -3.84 2.35 12.98
C GLU A 166 -3.84 3.75 12.34
N LEU A 167 -3.79 3.83 10.99
CA LEU A 167 -3.87 5.08 10.25
C LEU A 167 -5.19 5.83 10.53
N VAL A 168 -6.31 5.12 10.48
CA VAL A 168 -7.64 5.70 10.78
C VAL A 168 -7.68 6.18 12.24
N SER A 169 -7.22 5.35 13.19
CA SER A 169 -7.16 5.72 14.61
C SER A 169 -6.31 6.97 14.86
N GLY A 170 -5.20 7.10 14.13
CA GLY A 170 -4.34 8.30 14.17
C GLY A 170 -5.03 9.53 13.60
N ALA A 171 -5.66 9.38 12.44
CA ALA A 171 -6.34 10.46 11.73
C ALA A 171 -7.55 11.02 12.49
N LEU A 172 -8.30 10.20 13.21
CA LEU A 172 -9.44 10.63 14.02
C LEU A 172 -9.09 11.64 15.11
N LYS A 173 -7.81 11.75 15.51
CA LYS A 173 -7.35 12.72 16.52
C LYS A 173 -7.43 14.17 16.03
N TYR A 174 -7.47 14.39 14.72
CA TYR A 174 -7.60 15.71 14.07
C TYR A 174 -8.77 15.75 13.08
N ARG A 175 -9.85 15.00 13.38
CA ARG A 175 -11.04 14.90 12.50
C ARG A 175 -11.75 16.24 12.29
N ASP A 176 -11.59 17.18 13.20
CA ASP A 176 -12.10 18.55 13.10
C ASP A 176 -11.39 19.40 12.01
N GLU A 177 -10.21 18.97 11.57
CA GLU A 177 -9.46 19.60 10.47
C GLU A 177 -9.80 19.01 9.09
N TRP A 178 -10.55 17.90 9.05
CA TRP A 178 -10.79 17.18 7.80
C TRP A 178 -11.67 17.96 6.82
N LYS A 179 -11.28 17.94 5.56
CA LYS A 179 -12.03 18.43 4.41
C LYS A 179 -12.66 17.30 3.59
N GLN A 180 -12.02 16.15 3.58
CA GLN A 180 -12.43 14.90 2.94
C GLN A 180 -12.67 13.83 4.00
N GLY A 181 -13.35 12.74 3.60
CA GLY A 181 -13.57 11.61 4.49
C GLY A 181 -12.68 10.42 4.19
N VAL A 182 -12.77 9.41 5.07
CA VAL A 182 -12.13 8.11 4.92
C VAL A 182 -13.20 7.04 4.77
N LYS A 183 -13.01 6.15 3.80
CA LYS A 183 -13.70 4.88 3.66
C LYS A 183 -12.71 3.76 3.85
N VAL A 184 -13.11 2.69 4.51
CA VAL A 184 -12.34 1.47 4.68
C VAL A 184 -13.12 0.33 4.05
N LEU A 185 -12.48 -0.46 3.21
CA LEU A 185 -13.03 -1.67 2.65
C LEU A 185 -12.07 -2.83 2.93
N PHE A 186 -12.43 -3.70 3.85
CA PHE A 186 -11.75 -4.96 4.05
C PHE A 186 -12.48 -6.03 3.25
N THR A 187 -11.81 -6.53 2.21
CA THR A 187 -12.36 -7.48 1.26
C THR A 187 -12.16 -8.91 1.71
N ASP A 188 -13.05 -9.80 1.29
CA ASP A 188 -12.94 -11.24 1.49
C ASP A 188 -12.66 -11.94 0.15
N ALA A 189 -12.05 -13.10 0.21
CA ALA A 189 -11.78 -13.94 -0.96
C ALA A 189 -10.92 -13.27 -2.06
N GLU A 190 -10.01 -12.39 -1.67
CA GLU A 190 -9.00 -11.83 -2.57
C GLU A 190 -8.14 -12.97 -3.13
N GLU A 191 -7.67 -13.83 -2.27
CA GLU A 191 -6.80 -14.97 -2.55
C GLU A 191 -7.43 -16.04 -3.48
N HIS A 192 -8.73 -15.97 -3.68
CA HIS A 192 -9.41 -16.83 -4.64
C HIS A 192 -9.42 -16.21 -6.05
N ASP A 193 -9.86 -14.98 -6.20
CA ASP A 193 -9.88 -14.22 -7.47
C ASP A 193 -10.33 -12.75 -7.25
N MET A 194 -9.97 -12.14 -6.14
CA MET A 194 -10.45 -10.78 -5.75
C MET A 194 -11.98 -10.71 -5.71
N ASP A 195 -12.64 -11.82 -5.31
CA ASP A 195 -14.10 -11.93 -5.45
C ASP A 195 -14.83 -10.87 -4.62
N GLY A 196 -14.33 -10.53 -3.42
CA GLY A 196 -14.89 -9.49 -2.58
C GLY A 196 -14.85 -8.11 -3.25
N MET A 197 -13.72 -7.73 -3.83
CA MET A 197 -13.59 -6.44 -4.53
C MET A 197 -14.43 -6.43 -5.81
N ARG A 198 -14.41 -7.52 -6.59
CA ARG A 198 -15.20 -7.63 -7.83
C ARG A 198 -16.70 -7.52 -7.56
N SER A 199 -17.16 -8.16 -6.49
CA SER A 199 -18.58 -8.06 -6.10
C SER A 199 -18.93 -6.67 -5.57
N ALA A 200 -18.08 -6.08 -4.73
CA ALA A 200 -18.28 -4.70 -4.30
C ALA A 200 -18.36 -3.73 -5.49
N TRP A 201 -17.42 -3.84 -6.44
CA TRP A 201 -17.40 -2.98 -7.62
C TRP A 201 -18.67 -3.10 -8.48
N LYS A 202 -19.22 -4.31 -8.61
CA LYS A 202 -20.38 -4.61 -9.46
C LYS A 202 -21.71 -4.32 -8.75
N GLU A 203 -21.81 -4.66 -7.48
CA GLU A 203 -23.09 -4.74 -6.76
C GLU A 203 -23.31 -3.58 -5.79
N ASN A 204 -22.22 -2.91 -5.36
CA ASN A 204 -22.25 -1.80 -4.42
C ASN A 204 -21.54 -0.54 -4.97
N PRO A 205 -21.96 0.00 -6.14
CA PRO A 205 -21.30 1.15 -6.76
C PRO A 205 -21.31 2.41 -5.86
N GLU A 206 -22.18 2.50 -4.89
CA GLU A 206 -22.25 3.57 -3.89
C GLU A 206 -20.99 3.64 -2.99
N ILE A 207 -20.29 2.53 -2.79
CA ILE A 207 -19.00 2.52 -2.08
C ILE A 207 -17.99 3.43 -2.79
N PHE A 208 -18.00 3.42 -4.12
CA PHE A 208 -16.98 4.02 -4.98
C PHE A 208 -17.39 5.38 -5.58
N SER A 209 -18.67 5.72 -5.55
CA SER A 209 -19.24 6.85 -6.31
C SER A 209 -18.67 8.22 -5.91
N ASP A 210 -18.20 8.37 -4.69
CA ASP A 210 -17.61 9.58 -4.09
C ASP A 210 -16.13 9.41 -3.71
N VAL A 211 -15.52 8.28 -4.08
CA VAL A 211 -14.09 8.02 -3.90
C VAL A 211 -13.31 8.69 -5.02
N ASN A 212 -12.32 9.51 -4.67
CA ASN A 212 -11.40 10.12 -5.62
C ASN A 212 -9.97 9.60 -5.53
N LEU A 213 -9.64 8.81 -4.49
CA LEU A 213 -8.34 8.18 -4.32
C LEU A 213 -8.50 6.81 -3.64
N VAL A 214 -7.80 5.78 -4.16
CA VAL A 214 -7.71 4.46 -3.54
C VAL A 214 -6.28 4.22 -3.06
N VAL A 215 -6.12 3.70 -1.85
CA VAL A 215 -4.85 3.18 -1.34
C VAL A 215 -5.06 1.72 -0.95
N ASN A 216 -4.44 0.83 -1.70
CA ASN A 216 -4.41 -0.59 -1.41
C ASN A 216 -3.12 -0.92 -0.67
N VAL A 217 -3.24 -1.62 0.44
CA VAL A 217 -2.11 -2.03 1.28
C VAL A 217 -2.07 -3.54 1.30
N GLU A 218 -0.96 -4.09 0.86
CA GLU A 218 -0.72 -5.50 0.61
C GLU A 218 0.61 -5.96 1.20
N ALA A 219 0.85 -7.26 1.19
CA ALA A 219 2.17 -7.83 1.45
C ALA A 219 2.42 -9.06 0.60
N ARG A 220 3.56 -9.11 -0.07
CA ARG A 220 4.03 -10.25 -0.84
C ARG A 220 5.25 -10.95 -0.21
N GLY A 221 5.65 -10.47 0.89
CA GLY A 221 6.71 -10.97 1.75
C GLY A 221 6.43 -10.56 3.17
N VAL A 222 7.37 -10.82 4.07
CA VAL A 222 7.19 -10.49 5.50
C VAL A 222 8.14 -9.39 5.99
N LYS A 223 9.06 -8.94 5.14
CA LYS A 223 10.12 -7.97 5.48
C LYS A 223 10.40 -7.00 4.34
N GLY A 224 11.30 -6.07 4.62
CA GLY A 224 11.80 -5.09 3.66
C GLY A 224 11.03 -3.78 3.73
N PRO A 225 11.44 -2.81 2.92
CA PRO A 225 10.73 -1.55 2.83
C PRO A 225 9.34 -1.74 2.20
N ALA A 226 8.35 -1.00 2.70
CA ALA A 226 7.07 -0.87 2.02
C ALA A 226 7.31 -0.18 0.68
N LEU A 227 6.99 -0.85 -0.40
CA LEU A 227 7.23 -0.41 -1.77
C LEU A 227 5.92 0.07 -2.38
N LEU A 228 5.88 1.32 -2.84
CA LEU A 228 4.87 1.74 -3.82
C LEU A 228 5.22 1.08 -5.15
N PHE A 229 4.59 -0.07 -5.44
CA PHE A 229 4.94 -0.88 -6.60
C PHE A 229 4.03 -0.63 -7.80
N GLU A 230 2.85 -0.05 -7.60
CA GLU A 230 1.90 0.24 -8.66
C GLU A 230 1.12 1.53 -8.39
N THR A 231 0.79 2.27 -9.43
CA THR A 231 -0.12 3.42 -9.42
C THR A 231 -1.15 3.26 -10.55
N SER A 232 -2.28 3.94 -10.42
CA SER A 232 -3.23 4.10 -11.53
C SER A 232 -2.58 4.83 -12.71
N PRO A 233 -3.13 4.70 -13.94
CA PRO A 233 -2.76 5.55 -15.07
C PRO A 233 -3.04 7.05 -14.77
N GLY A 234 -2.29 7.94 -15.41
CA GLY A 234 -2.43 9.38 -15.18
C GLY A 234 -1.94 9.82 -13.79
N ASN A 235 -0.86 9.22 -13.32
CA ASN A 235 -0.41 9.26 -11.92
C ASN A 235 0.19 10.59 -11.44
N GLU A 236 0.24 11.64 -12.26
CA GLU A 236 0.90 12.91 -11.89
C GLU A 236 0.41 13.45 -10.55
N LYS A 237 -0.92 13.56 -10.37
CA LYS A 237 -1.52 14.09 -9.14
C LYS A 237 -1.40 13.17 -7.93
N VAL A 238 -1.48 11.87 -8.17
CA VAL A 238 -1.25 10.85 -7.14
C VAL A 238 0.18 10.96 -6.60
N MET A 239 1.16 11.16 -7.50
CA MET A 239 2.56 11.29 -7.11
C MET A 239 2.90 12.65 -6.48
N GLU A 240 2.15 13.73 -6.79
CA GLU A 240 2.24 14.98 -6.06
C GLU A 240 1.89 14.76 -4.58
N LEU A 241 0.76 14.14 -4.30
CA LEU A 241 0.36 13.78 -2.92
C LEU A 241 1.36 12.81 -2.26
N TYR A 242 1.83 11.79 -2.98
CA TYR A 242 2.81 10.86 -2.43
C TYR A 242 4.15 11.54 -2.11
N GLY A 243 4.41 12.72 -2.66
CA GLY A 243 5.56 13.55 -2.29
C GLY A 243 5.65 13.90 -0.81
N GLU A 244 4.54 13.87 -0.08
CA GLU A 244 4.46 14.10 1.36
C GLU A 244 4.96 12.91 2.20
N ALA A 245 5.13 11.74 1.58
CA ALA A 245 5.57 10.54 2.27
C ALA A 245 6.94 10.74 2.94
N HIS A 246 7.04 10.38 4.20
CA HIS A 246 8.34 10.29 4.86
C HIS A 246 9.04 9.01 4.42
N ARG A 247 10.31 9.14 3.97
CA ARG A 247 11.12 8.01 3.49
C ARG A 247 10.45 7.23 2.32
N PRO A 248 10.00 7.92 1.27
CA PRO A 248 9.30 7.28 0.16
C PRO A 248 10.15 6.16 -0.45
N HIS A 249 9.49 5.08 -0.86
CA HIS A 249 10.15 3.96 -1.51
C HIS A 249 9.27 3.43 -2.65
N GLY A 250 9.69 3.71 -3.87
CA GLY A 250 8.96 3.33 -5.08
C GLY A 250 9.71 3.76 -6.33
N MET A 251 9.37 3.13 -7.43
CA MET A 251 9.89 3.50 -8.75
C MET A 251 8.95 3.03 -9.85
N SER A 252 8.80 3.82 -10.91
CA SER A 252 7.98 3.45 -12.08
C SER A 252 8.39 2.14 -12.74
N LEU A 253 9.66 1.72 -12.59
CA LEU A 253 10.13 0.45 -13.12
C LEU A 253 9.42 -0.74 -12.47
N THR A 254 9.09 -0.67 -11.18
CA THR A 254 8.36 -1.75 -10.49
C THR A 254 6.94 -1.88 -11.04
N SER A 255 6.23 -0.77 -11.26
CA SER A 255 4.92 -0.77 -11.90
C SER A 255 4.99 -1.40 -13.30
N PHE A 256 5.99 -1.03 -14.09
CA PHE A 256 6.20 -1.60 -15.42
C PHE A 256 6.48 -3.12 -15.36
N VAL A 257 7.38 -3.56 -14.47
CA VAL A 257 7.68 -4.99 -14.31
C VAL A 257 6.45 -5.75 -13.83
N TYR A 258 5.65 -5.17 -12.95
CA TYR A 258 4.44 -5.78 -12.42
C TYR A 258 3.42 -6.12 -13.52
N THR A 259 3.32 -5.31 -14.59
CA THR A 259 2.43 -5.60 -15.72
C THR A 259 2.74 -6.90 -16.46
N PHE A 260 3.94 -7.46 -16.30
CA PHE A 260 4.34 -8.75 -16.90
C PHE A 260 4.17 -9.94 -15.94
N LEU A 261 3.84 -9.68 -14.69
CA LEU A 261 3.60 -10.73 -13.71
C LEU A 261 2.12 -11.13 -13.75
N SER A 262 1.85 -12.43 -13.62
CA SER A 262 0.48 -12.97 -13.54
C SER A 262 -0.08 -12.81 -12.13
N ASN A 263 0.01 -11.62 -11.58
CA ASN A 263 -0.46 -11.32 -10.23
C ASN A 263 -1.38 -10.11 -10.29
N ASP A 264 -2.46 -10.19 -9.57
CA ASP A 264 -3.43 -9.14 -9.38
C ASP A 264 -3.60 -8.89 -7.89
N THR A 265 -4.18 -7.77 -7.54
CA THR A 265 -4.64 -7.39 -6.20
C THR A 265 -6.00 -6.74 -6.32
N ASP A 266 -6.66 -6.46 -5.23
CA ASP A 266 -7.92 -5.73 -5.22
C ASP A 266 -7.85 -4.40 -5.99
N PHE A 267 -6.69 -3.74 -5.96
CA PHE A 267 -6.47 -2.52 -6.73
C PHE A 267 -6.61 -2.73 -8.25
N SER A 268 -6.27 -3.91 -8.77
CA SER A 268 -6.40 -4.24 -10.20
C SER A 268 -7.84 -4.13 -10.70
N VAL A 269 -8.83 -4.29 -9.83
CA VAL A 269 -10.26 -4.17 -10.19
C VAL A 269 -10.67 -2.72 -10.46
N VAL A 270 -10.07 -1.75 -9.78
CA VAL A 270 -10.53 -0.35 -9.75
C VAL A 270 -9.57 0.65 -10.36
N LYS A 271 -8.28 0.32 -10.53
CA LYS A 271 -7.19 1.25 -10.92
C LYS A 271 -7.39 1.99 -12.25
N ASP A 272 -8.14 1.41 -13.18
CA ASP A 272 -8.42 2.06 -14.47
C ASP A 272 -9.57 3.08 -14.38
N SER A 273 -10.28 3.10 -13.27
CA SER A 273 -11.46 3.95 -13.05
C SER A 273 -11.26 4.97 -11.94
N ILE A 274 -10.52 4.61 -10.89
CA ILE A 274 -10.26 5.47 -9.74
C ILE A 274 -8.74 5.60 -9.55
N PRO A 275 -8.20 6.84 -9.47
CA PRO A 275 -6.80 7.08 -9.15
C PRO A 275 -6.37 6.41 -7.85
N GLY A 276 -5.13 5.92 -7.79
CA GLY A 276 -4.69 5.27 -6.57
C GLY A 276 -3.25 4.78 -6.54
N MET A 277 -2.92 4.20 -5.40
CA MET A 277 -1.60 3.68 -5.03
C MET A 277 -1.73 2.27 -4.47
N ASN A 278 -0.77 1.41 -4.79
CA ASN A 278 -0.70 0.03 -4.33
C ASN A 278 0.66 -0.26 -3.70
N PHE A 279 0.66 -0.69 -2.44
CA PHE A 279 1.85 -0.90 -1.63
C PHE A 279 2.02 -2.35 -1.23
N ALA A 280 3.27 -2.84 -1.25
CA ALA A 280 3.61 -4.14 -0.67
C ALA A 280 5.05 -4.20 -0.17
N VAL A 281 5.30 -4.97 0.89
CA VAL A 281 6.64 -5.49 1.20
C VAL A 281 6.89 -6.75 0.37
N ILE A 282 8.13 -6.96 -0.09
CA ILE A 282 8.46 -8.05 -1.01
C ILE A 282 9.61 -8.95 -0.57
N ASP A 283 10.31 -8.64 0.51
CA ASP A 283 11.42 -9.44 0.97
C ASP A 283 10.95 -10.71 1.72
N ASN A 284 11.76 -11.76 1.69
CA ASN A 284 11.42 -13.08 2.22
C ASN A 284 10.23 -13.76 1.54
N LEU A 285 10.14 -13.67 0.22
CA LEU A 285 9.11 -14.32 -0.62
C LEU A 285 8.83 -15.79 -0.28
N LYS A 286 9.80 -16.52 0.29
CA LYS A 286 9.63 -17.91 0.72
C LYS A 286 8.58 -18.10 1.84
N HIS A 287 8.17 -17.02 2.51
CA HIS A 287 7.12 -17.04 3.53
C HIS A 287 5.73 -16.83 2.92
N TYR A 288 5.68 -16.19 1.75
CA TYR A 288 4.45 -15.85 1.05
C TYR A 288 3.63 -17.13 0.74
N HIS A 289 2.35 -17.12 1.08
CA HIS A 289 1.42 -18.22 0.88
C HIS A 289 1.81 -19.54 1.58
N THR A 290 2.56 -19.48 2.67
CA THR A 290 2.97 -20.65 3.47
C THR A 290 2.63 -20.46 4.96
N ASP A 291 2.80 -21.49 5.75
CA ASP A 291 2.66 -21.45 7.21
C ASP A 291 3.73 -20.58 7.90
N LEU A 292 4.74 -20.14 7.16
CA LEU A 292 5.74 -19.19 7.64
C LEU A 292 5.23 -17.73 7.61
N ASP A 293 4.14 -17.44 6.93
CA ASP A 293 3.44 -16.19 7.05
C ASP A 293 2.59 -16.17 8.32
N ASN A 294 3.27 -16.05 9.44
CA ASN A 294 2.70 -16.09 10.79
C ASN A 294 3.26 -14.98 11.67
N TYR A 295 2.63 -14.75 12.82
CA TYR A 295 2.99 -13.67 13.73
C TYR A 295 4.46 -13.65 14.17
N SER A 296 5.13 -14.80 14.26
CA SER A 296 6.55 -14.87 14.70
C SER A 296 7.53 -14.33 13.65
N ASN A 297 7.09 -14.18 12.42
CA ASN A 297 7.91 -13.77 11.28
C ASN A 297 7.65 -12.34 10.79
N ILE A 298 6.69 -11.60 11.40
CA ILE A 298 6.44 -10.20 11.04
C ILE A 298 7.63 -9.30 11.32
N SER A 299 7.71 -8.16 10.66
CA SER A 299 8.74 -7.14 10.85
C SER A 299 8.13 -5.81 11.28
N LEU A 300 8.43 -5.41 12.52
CA LEU A 300 8.01 -4.10 13.02
C LEU A 300 8.59 -2.95 12.21
N GLU A 301 9.81 -3.10 11.69
CA GLU A 301 10.45 -2.10 10.83
C GLU A 301 9.69 -1.92 9.53
N SER A 302 9.22 -3.01 8.93
CA SER A 302 8.42 -2.98 7.71
C SER A 302 7.07 -2.32 7.96
N ILE A 303 6.38 -2.71 9.01
CA ILE A 303 5.11 -2.11 9.43
C ILE A 303 5.27 -0.60 9.67
N GLN A 304 6.34 -0.20 10.41
CA GLN A 304 6.61 1.22 10.65
C GLN A 304 6.85 1.99 9.36
N HIS A 305 7.51 1.36 8.37
CA HIS A 305 7.79 2.02 7.11
C HIS A 305 6.52 2.30 6.27
N TYR A 306 5.50 1.44 6.33
CA TYR A 306 4.18 1.79 5.78
C TYR A 306 3.61 3.03 6.47
N GLY A 307 3.65 3.06 7.81
CA GLY A 307 3.16 4.20 8.57
C GLY A 307 3.89 5.50 8.24
N ASP A 308 5.23 5.45 8.17
CA ASP A 308 6.04 6.63 7.83
C ASP A 308 5.70 7.20 6.45
N GLN A 309 5.26 6.36 5.51
CA GLN A 309 4.83 6.82 4.20
C GLN A 309 3.36 7.26 4.19
N LEU A 310 2.48 6.46 4.76
CA LEU A 310 1.03 6.64 4.59
C LEU A 310 0.41 7.63 5.58
N GLU A 311 0.96 7.79 6.82
CA GLU A 311 0.42 8.74 7.80
C GLU A 311 0.48 10.19 7.31
N PRO A 312 1.62 10.72 6.80
CA PRO A 312 1.67 12.09 6.26
C PRO A 312 0.86 12.25 4.98
N VAL A 313 0.85 11.25 4.09
CA VAL A 313 0.03 11.26 2.87
C VAL A 313 -1.47 11.33 3.21
N LEU A 314 -1.92 10.52 4.17
CA LEU A 314 -3.32 10.55 4.63
C LEU A 314 -3.67 11.88 5.29
N LYS A 315 -2.76 12.42 6.11
CA LYS A 315 -2.97 13.72 6.76
C LYS A 315 -3.12 14.83 5.73
N GLU A 316 -2.22 14.91 4.77
CA GLU A 316 -2.26 15.90 3.69
C GLU A 316 -3.56 15.78 2.89
N TYR A 317 -3.92 14.55 2.48
CA TYR A 317 -5.19 14.31 1.80
C TYR A 317 -6.38 14.83 2.59
N LEU A 318 -6.46 14.52 3.89
CA LEU A 318 -7.63 14.84 4.70
C LEU A 318 -7.76 16.34 5.02
N THR A 319 -6.65 17.08 5.06
CA THR A 319 -6.64 18.50 5.48
C THR A 319 -6.48 19.49 4.33
N GLY A 320 -5.99 19.05 3.16
CA GLY A 320 -5.79 19.89 1.97
C GLY A 320 -7.11 20.18 1.24
N GLU A 321 -7.40 21.46 0.94
CA GLU A 321 -8.63 21.86 0.24
C GLU A 321 -8.62 21.42 -1.25
N GLU A 322 -7.45 21.30 -1.86
CA GLU A 322 -7.25 20.90 -3.24
C GLU A 322 -7.73 19.50 -3.58
N TYR A 323 -7.85 18.62 -2.57
CA TYR A 323 -8.29 17.23 -2.75
C TYR A 323 -9.82 17.07 -2.62
N SER A 324 -10.56 18.14 -2.40
CA SER A 324 -12.03 18.10 -2.21
C SER A 324 -12.79 17.78 -3.50
N ALA A 325 -12.24 18.12 -4.66
CA ALA A 325 -12.90 17.85 -5.93
C ALA A 325 -12.89 16.36 -6.27
N ARG A 326 -13.98 15.83 -6.84
CA ARG A 326 -14.09 14.42 -7.24
C ARG A 326 -13.07 14.00 -8.31
N ASP A 327 -12.59 14.94 -9.07
CA ASP A 327 -11.59 14.75 -10.12
C ASP A 327 -10.19 15.25 -9.73
N ALA A 328 -9.97 15.55 -8.45
CA ALA A 328 -8.70 16.10 -7.93
C ALA A 328 -7.47 15.30 -8.37
N PHE A 329 -7.61 13.98 -8.49
CA PHE A 329 -6.52 13.09 -8.90
C PHE A 329 -6.59 12.62 -10.36
N LYS A 330 -7.57 13.07 -11.14
CA LYS A 330 -7.60 12.77 -12.57
C LYS A 330 -6.47 13.49 -13.27
N GLY A 331 -5.42 12.74 -13.58
CA GLY A 331 -4.28 13.20 -14.34
C GLY A 331 -4.36 12.75 -15.80
N GLU A 332 -3.93 13.61 -16.72
CA GLU A 332 -3.80 13.26 -18.15
C GLU A 332 -2.42 12.66 -18.46
N ARG A 333 -1.47 12.78 -17.54
CA ARG A 333 -0.06 12.45 -17.75
C ARG A 333 0.44 11.43 -16.74
N ASP A 334 1.17 10.45 -17.28
CA ASP A 334 2.04 9.62 -16.44
C ASP A 334 3.38 10.31 -16.27
N ILE A 335 3.86 10.32 -15.04
CA ILE A 335 5.22 10.72 -14.72
C ILE A 335 6.08 9.50 -14.41
N VAL A 336 7.39 9.64 -14.65
CA VAL A 336 8.39 8.66 -14.24
C VAL A 336 8.94 9.09 -12.90
N PHE A 337 8.92 8.20 -11.93
CA PHE A 337 9.39 8.49 -10.59
C PHE A 337 10.31 7.39 -10.06
N PHE A 338 11.17 7.77 -9.13
CA PHE A 338 11.96 6.87 -8.31
C PHE A 338 12.35 7.55 -7.00
N ALA A 339 12.46 6.77 -5.95
CA ALA A 339 12.96 7.22 -4.67
C ALA A 339 14.44 6.85 -4.51
N LEU A 340 15.22 7.77 -3.98
CA LEU A 340 16.60 7.51 -3.56
C LEU A 340 16.69 7.58 -2.03
N PRO A 341 17.37 6.61 -1.39
CA PRO A 341 17.57 6.66 0.06
C PRO A 341 18.15 8.00 0.50
N VAL A 342 17.60 8.60 1.56
CA VAL A 342 18.04 9.89 2.13
C VAL A 342 17.70 11.12 1.28
N LEU A 343 17.65 11.00 -0.05
CA LEU A 343 17.40 12.13 -0.96
C LEU A 343 15.91 12.34 -1.26
N GLY A 344 15.07 11.34 -0.95
CA GLY A 344 13.64 11.41 -1.19
C GLY A 344 13.24 10.99 -2.62
N MET A 345 12.07 11.46 -3.06
CA MET A 345 11.48 11.10 -4.33
C MET A 345 11.83 12.10 -5.43
N PHE A 346 12.07 11.56 -6.61
CA PHE A 346 12.28 12.31 -7.85
C PHE A 346 11.19 11.93 -8.85
N ALA A 347 10.60 12.93 -9.48
CA ALA A 347 9.54 12.76 -10.45
C ALA A 347 9.83 13.58 -11.72
N PHE A 348 9.58 13.00 -12.89
CA PHE A 348 9.87 13.59 -14.18
C PHE A 348 8.74 13.35 -15.16
N SER A 349 8.44 14.32 -16.01
CA SER A 349 7.65 14.04 -17.21
C SER A 349 8.40 13.03 -18.09
N LYS A 350 7.68 12.29 -18.95
CA LYS A 350 8.31 11.36 -19.92
C LYS A 350 9.39 12.05 -20.76
N GLY A 351 9.17 13.30 -21.19
CA GLY A 351 10.17 14.09 -21.92
C GLY A 351 11.39 14.46 -21.07
N GLY A 352 11.17 14.90 -19.83
CA GLY A 352 12.24 15.19 -18.87
C GLY A 352 13.10 13.97 -18.55
N TRP A 353 12.48 12.80 -18.41
CA TRP A 353 13.18 11.53 -18.22
C TRP A 353 14.05 11.16 -19.43
N LEU A 354 13.55 11.33 -20.66
CA LEU A 354 14.33 11.08 -21.86
C LEU A 354 15.55 12.02 -21.96
N LEU A 355 15.37 13.30 -21.63
CA LEU A 355 16.48 14.27 -21.59
C LEU A 355 17.52 13.91 -20.54
N LEU A 356 17.10 13.50 -19.36
CA LEU A 356 18.01 13.04 -18.31
C LEU A 356 18.82 11.84 -18.76
N ASN A 357 18.17 10.83 -19.36
CA ASN A 357 18.85 9.66 -19.89
C ASN A 357 19.86 10.02 -21.00
N ALA A 358 19.48 10.91 -21.92
CA ALA A 358 20.38 11.40 -22.97
C ALA A 358 21.61 12.12 -22.37
N ALA A 359 21.42 12.94 -21.35
CA ALA A 359 22.51 13.63 -20.66
C ALA A 359 23.44 12.64 -19.94
N VAL A 360 22.89 11.65 -19.23
CA VAL A 360 23.67 10.59 -18.56
C VAL A 360 24.44 9.77 -19.58
N PHE A 361 23.83 9.41 -20.72
CA PHE A 361 24.50 8.68 -21.80
C PHE A 361 25.60 9.49 -22.43
N ALA A 362 25.39 10.78 -22.69
CA ALA A 362 26.44 11.69 -23.23
C ALA A 362 27.60 11.82 -22.23
N LEU A 363 27.30 11.94 -20.94
CA LEU A 363 28.37 11.95 -19.90
C LEU A 363 29.14 10.65 -19.87
N PHE A 364 28.48 9.51 -19.99
CA PHE A 364 29.13 8.20 -20.08
C PHE A 364 30.06 8.13 -21.28
N LEU A 365 29.62 8.54 -22.46
CA LEU A 365 30.46 8.57 -23.66
C LEU A 365 31.65 9.52 -23.52
N PHE A 366 31.45 10.67 -22.89
CA PHE A 366 32.53 11.63 -22.62
C PHE A 366 33.56 11.06 -21.65
N VAL A 367 33.15 10.40 -20.58
CA VAL A 367 34.07 9.74 -19.64
C VAL A 367 34.83 8.59 -20.32
N LEU A 368 34.11 7.79 -21.12
CA LEU A 368 34.75 6.72 -21.92
C LEU A 368 35.78 7.26 -22.90
N TYR A 369 35.46 8.35 -23.63
CA TYR A 369 36.42 9.02 -24.52
C TYR A 369 37.67 9.48 -23.76
N ILE A 370 37.48 10.14 -22.59
CA ILE A 370 38.63 10.56 -21.77
C ILE A 370 39.46 9.34 -21.33
N TYR A 371 38.79 8.28 -20.90
CA TYR A 371 39.47 7.05 -20.49
C TYR A 371 40.34 6.45 -21.63
N VAL A 372 39.75 6.25 -22.81
CA VAL A 372 40.45 5.69 -23.98
C VAL A 372 41.59 6.60 -24.46
N LYS A 373 41.43 7.93 -24.37
CA LYS A 373 42.43 8.88 -24.84
C LYS A 373 43.62 9.02 -23.90
N TYR A 374 43.45 8.86 -22.61
CA TYR A 374 44.45 9.20 -21.60
C TYR A 374 44.92 8.00 -20.76
N PHE A 375 44.38 6.83 -20.99
CA PHE A 375 44.76 5.56 -20.34
C PHE A 375 44.96 4.45 -21.35
#